data_558bb9f7eb1d6cfe5f70ce46a1f4051a
#
_entry.id   558bb9f7eb1d6cfe5f70ce46a1f4051a
#
_cell.length_a   1.000
_cell.length_b   1.000
_cell.length_c   1.000
_cell.angle_alpha   90.00
_cell.angle_beta   90.00
_cell.angle_gamma   90.00
#
_symmetry.space_group_name_H-M   'P 1'
#
loop_
_entity.id
_entity.type
_entity.pdbx_description
1 polymer ?
#
loop_
_entity_poly.entity_id
_entity_poly.type
_entity_poly.pdbx_seq_one_letter_code
_entity_poly.pdbx_strand_id
1 'polypeptide(L)'
;MNNIIISVDGPAGSGKERIAKYIAKNYFLYHLDSGILYRRLASKILKNKIDYKNKILLKKFIKSIDYISPRAHKLLRKEEIGNKTSKISAIPFVRQFINFQQKIIVKNMLKSYRGCVIDGRDIGSKVFKEAKIKLFIEVKPKIRAKRRHKQLIERGEKSIYSRILKEINLRDNSDINRKESPLVIPDGAIYIHNSDSFRSTINQIKKALKTI
;
A
#
# COMPACT_ATOMS: atom_id res chain seq x y z
N MET A 1 1.67 -26.61 7.84
CA MET A 1 1.59 -25.90 6.53
C MET A 1 2.50 -24.69 6.59
N ASN A 2 3.46 -24.57 5.66
CA ASN A 2 4.32 -23.37 5.63
C ASN A 2 3.50 -22.16 5.18
N ASN A 3 3.21 -21.27 6.10
CA ASN A 3 2.49 -20.02 5.85
C ASN A 3 3.27 -19.12 4.90
N ILE A 4 2.75 -18.87 3.71
CA ILE A 4 3.44 -18.09 2.67
C ILE A 4 3.10 -16.61 2.84
N ILE A 5 4.14 -15.78 3.00
CA ILE A 5 4.00 -14.32 2.97
C ILE A 5 4.65 -13.80 1.69
N ILE A 6 3.89 -13.01 0.92
CA ILE A 6 4.36 -12.31 -0.28
C ILE A 6 4.24 -10.81 -0.05
N SER A 7 5.32 -10.08 -0.18
CA SER A 7 5.28 -8.61 -0.20
C SER A 7 5.22 -8.07 -1.62
N VAL A 8 4.42 -6.99 -1.82
CA VAL A 8 4.29 -6.29 -3.09
C VAL A 8 4.51 -4.80 -2.84
N ASP A 9 5.74 -4.35 -3.00
CA ASP A 9 6.12 -2.97 -2.77
C ASP A 9 6.26 -2.18 -4.07
N GLY A 10 6.22 -0.85 -3.98
CA GLY A 10 6.39 0.03 -5.13
C GLY A 10 5.71 1.38 -4.97
N PRO A 11 5.96 2.34 -5.87
CA PRO A 11 5.49 3.72 -5.76
C PRO A 11 3.96 3.85 -5.90
N ALA A 12 3.44 5.03 -5.60
CA ALA A 12 2.01 5.33 -5.73
C ALA A 12 1.54 5.15 -7.18
N GLY A 13 0.39 4.49 -7.37
CA GLY A 13 -0.17 4.28 -8.72
C GLY A 13 0.57 3.27 -9.60
N SER A 14 1.51 2.48 -9.05
CA SER A 14 2.23 1.44 -9.80
C SER A 14 1.39 0.21 -10.16
N GLY A 15 0.14 0.11 -9.68
CA GLY A 15 -0.74 -1.03 -9.96
C GLY A 15 -0.57 -2.22 -9.01
N LYS A 16 0.22 -2.09 -7.94
CA LYS A 16 0.49 -3.17 -6.98
C LYS A 16 -0.77 -3.77 -6.33
N GLU A 17 -1.80 -2.96 -6.02
CA GLU A 17 -3.08 -3.48 -5.53
C GLU A 17 -3.72 -4.47 -6.51
N ARG A 18 -3.71 -4.15 -7.82
CA ARG A 18 -4.24 -5.05 -8.87
C ARG A 18 -3.41 -6.34 -8.96
N ILE A 19 -2.10 -6.22 -8.84
CA ILE A 19 -1.16 -7.34 -8.84
C ILE A 19 -1.40 -8.21 -7.60
N ALA A 20 -1.46 -7.63 -6.40
CA ALA A 20 -1.72 -8.35 -5.16
C ALA A 20 -3.07 -9.07 -5.18
N LYS A 21 -4.13 -8.43 -5.68
CA LYS A 21 -5.44 -9.07 -5.88
C LYS A 21 -5.38 -10.24 -6.86
N TYR A 22 -4.63 -10.10 -7.96
CA TYR A 22 -4.43 -11.19 -8.91
C TYR A 22 -3.73 -12.38 -8.25
N ILE A 23 -2.66 -12.12 -7.51
CA ILE A 23 -1.91 -13.16 -6.77
C ILE A 23 -2.83 -13.83 -5.74
N ALA A 24 -3.52 -13.05 -4.92
CA ALA A 24 -4.42 -13.57 -3.89
C ALA A 24 -5.46 -14.53 -4.47
N LYS A 25 -6.12 -14.11 -5.57
CA LYS A 25 -7.16 -14.92 -6.22
C LYS A 25 -6.62 -16.23 -6.83
N ASN A 26 -5.47 -16.18 -7.51
CA ASN A 26 -4.97 -17.32 -8.28
C ASN A 26 -4.15 -18.30 -7.44
N TYR A 27 -3.65 -17.86 -6.27
CA TYR A 27 -2.86 -18.69 -5.36
C TYR A 27 -3.57 -18.96 -4.02
N PHE A 28 -4.86 -18.59 -3.91
CA PHE A 28 -5.70 -18.80 -2.72
C PHE A 28 -5.09 -18.20 -1.44
N LEU A 29 -4.57 -16.96 -1.56
CA LEU A 29 -3.98 -16.21 -0.46
C LEU A 29 -4.91 -15.09 0.02
N TYR A 30 -4.78 -14.68 1.29
CA TYR A 30 -5.43 -13.47 1.75
C TYR A 30 -4.72 -12.22 1.23
N HIS A 31 -5.47 -11.24 0.70
CA HIS A 31 -4.92 -9.95 0.28
C HIS A 31 -5.11 -8.89 1.36
N LEU A 32 -4.01 -8.27 1.80
CA LEU A 32 -4.00 -7.11 2.69
C LEU A 32 -3.48 -5.87 1.95
N ASP A 33 -4.37 -4.93 1.65
CA ASP A 33 -3.99 -3.56 1.23
C ASP A 33 -3.59 -2.76 2.48
N SER A 34 -2.29 -2.60 2.73
CA SER A 34 -1.78 -1.85 3.89
C SER A 34 -2.20 -0.37 3.84
N GLY A 35 -2.37 0.18 2.66
CA GLY A 35 -2.81 1.56 2.47
C GLY A 35 -4.22 1.82 3.00
N ILE A 36 -5.09 0.82 3.01
CA ILE A 36 -6.44 0.94 3.58
C ILE A 36 -6.39 1.17 5.09
N LEU A 37 -5.46 0.56 5.81
CA LEU A 37 -5.32 0.76 7.26
C LEU A 37 -4.96 2.22 7.58
N TYR A 38 -3.99 2.78 6.87
CA TYR A 38 -3.64 4.21 7.00
C TYR A 38 -4.81 5.13 6.64
N ARG A 39 -5.56 4.82 5.58
CA ARG A 39 -6.73 5.59 5.15
C ARG A 39 -7.86 5.52 6.18
N ARG A 40 -8.07 4.38 6.79
CA ARG A 40 -9.07 4.21 7.85
C ARG A 40 -8.68 4.98 9.11
N LEU A 41 -7.40 4.97 9.50
CA LEU A 41 -6.92 5.80 10.59
C LEU A 41 -7.09 7.30 10.26
N ALA A 42 -6.72 7.73 9.05
CA ALA A 42 -6.92 9.10 8.60
C ALA A 42 -8.40 9.51 8.65
N SER A 43 -9.31 8.64 8.21
CA SER A 43 -10.76 8.87 8.29
C SER A 43 -11.26 9.02 9.74
N LYS A 44 -10.76 8.17 10.66
CA LYS A 44 -11.09 8.30 12.10
C LYS A 44 -10.57 9.63 12.69
N ILE A 45 -9.35 10.03 12.35
CA ILE A 45 -8.74 11.30 12.78
C ILE A 45 -9.58 12.49 12.29
N LEU A 46 -10.01 12.48 11.01
CA LEU A 46 -10.87 13.53 10.45
C LEU A 46 -12.24 13.56 11.12
N LYS A 47 -12.89 12.40 11.27
CA LYS A 47 -14.23 12.31 11.90
C LYS A 47 -14.23 12.82 13.34
N ASN A 48 -13.19 12.54 14.11
CA ASN A 48 -13.05 12.96 15.50
C ASN A 48 -12.36 14.32 15.65
N LYS A 49 -12.11 15.05 14.54
CA LYS A 49 -11.50 16.38 14.52
C LYS A 49 -10.15 16.45 15.27
N ILE A 50 -9.38 15.34 15.27
CA ILE A 50 -8.10 15.28 15.97
C ILE A 50 -7.05 16.09 15.22
N ASP A 51 -6.41 17.04 15.90
CA ASP A 51 -5.25 17.73 15.36
C ASP A 51 -4.03 16.77 15.34
N TYR A 52 -3.70 16.29 14.14
CA TYR A 52 -2.57 15.35 13.95
C TYR A 52 -1.20 16.03 14.16
N LYS A 53 -1.11 17.36 14.21
CA LYS A 53 0.13 18.09 14.53
C LYS A 53 0.40 18.04 16.04
N ASN A 54 -0.65 18.01 16.86
CA ASN A 54 -0.53 17.76 18.29
C ASN A 54 -0.21 16.27 18.54
N LYS A 55 1.08 15.98 18.69
CA LYS A 55 1.57 14.59 18.84
C LYS A 55 1.03 13.90 20.10
N ILE A 56 0.79 14.63 21.18
CA ILE A 56 0.28 14.07 22.45
C ILE A 56 -1.16 13.62 22.25
N LEU A 57 -2.02 14.51 21.72
CA LEU A 57 -3.42 14.22 21.45
C LEU A 57 -3.57 13.07 20.45
N LEU A 58 -2.80 13.09 19.35
CA LEU A 58 -2.81 12.03 18.35
C LEU A 58 -2.39 10.69 18.94
N LYS A 59 -1.34 10.67 19.79
CA LYS A 59 -0.86 9.44 20.44
C LYS A 59 -1.91 8.88 21.41
N LYS A 60 -2.56 9.73 22.19
CA LYS A 60 -3.69 9.35 23.08
C LYS A 60 -4.83 8.75 22.29
N PHE A 61 -5.24 9.41 21.19
CA PHE A 61 -6.29 8.92 20.31
C PHE A 61 -5.96 7.56 19.68
N ILE A 62 -4.74 7.38 19.18
CA ILE A 62 -4.32 6.10 18.58
C ILE A 62 -4.33 4.96 19.60
N LYS A 63 -3.91 5.24 20.84
CA LYS A 63 -3.94 4.24 21.94
C LYS A 63 -5.36 3.78 22.29
N SER A 64 -6.39 4.59 22.03
CA SER A 64 -7.80 4.19 22.24
C SER A 64 -8.38 3.35 21.08
N ILE A 65 -7.57 3.02 20.08
CA ILE A 65 -8.01 2.21 18.94
C ILE A 65 -7.42 0.80 19.06
N ASP A 66 -8.22 -0.17 19.42
CA ASP A 66 -7.79 -1.56 19.56
C ASP A 66 -7.55 -2.20 18.19
N TYR A 67 -8.44 -1.95 17.22
CA TYR A 67 -8.41 -2.60 15.92
C TYR A 67 -8.76 -1.68 14.76
N ILE A 68 -8.03 -1.83 13.65
CA ILE A 68 -8.33 -1.21 12.37
C ILE A 68 -8.73 -2.26 11.35
N SER A 69 -10.00 -2.24 10.93
CA SER A 69 -10.52 -3.17 9.93
C SER A 69 -9.82 -3.00 8.57
N PRO A 70 -9.36 -4.09 7.93
CA PRO A 70 -8.78 -4.07 6.59
C PRO A 70 -9.82 -4.00 5.46
N ARG A 71 -11.13 -4.01 5.76
CA ARG A 71 -12.17 -3.97 4.74
C ARG A 71 -12.12 -2.66 3.95
N ALA A 72 -12.03 -2.75 2.64
CA ALA A 72 -12.08 -1.59 1.76
C ALA A 72 -13.48 -0.96 1.74
N HIS A 73 -13.53 0.37 1.65
CA HIS A 73 -14.77 1.11 1.48
C HIS A 73 -14.55 2.28 0.53
N LYS A 74 -15.53 2.58 -0.35
CA LYS A 74 -15.40 3.63 -1.39
C LYS A 74 -15.02 5.00 -0.78
N LEU A 75 -15.60 5.35 0.36
CA LEU A 75 -15.31 6.63 1.03
C LEU A 75 -13.85 6.79 1.44
N LEU A 76 -13.12 5.71 1.72
CA LEU A 76 -11.69 5.78 2.06
C LEU A 76 -10.81 6.23 0.88
N ARG A 77 -11.34 6.26 -0.33
CA ARG A 77 -10.62 6.71 -1.53
C ARG A 77 -10.81 8.20 -1.84
N LYS A 78 -11.58 8.94 -1.03
CA LYS A 78 -11.72 10.40 -1.15
C LYS A 78 -10.35 11.09 -1.05
N GLU A 79 -10.18 12.18 -1.79
CA GLU A 79 -8.93 12.94 -1.86
C GLU A 79 -8.50 13.48 -0.49
N GLU A 80 -9.44 14.04 0.28
CA GLU A 80 -9.19 14.53 1.63
C GLU A 80 -8.55 13.47 2.54
N ILE A 81 -9.10 12.23 2.51
CA ILE A 81 -8.54 11.11 3.28
C ILE A 81 -7.15 10.74 2.73
N GLY A 82 -6.96 10.78 1.41
CA GLY A 82 -5.67 10.53 0.78
C GLY A 82 -4.60 11.52 1.23
N ASN A 83 -4.93 12.82 1.24
CA ASN A 83 -4.05 13.89 1.68
C ASN A 83 -3.71 13.77 3.18
N LYS A 84 -4.69 13.49 4.01
CA LYS A 84 -4.47 13.24 5.44
C LYS A 84 -3.58 12.01 5.64
N THR A 85 -3.84 10.91 4.90
CA THR A 85 -3.05 9.68 4.94
C THR A 85 -1.58 9.95 4.67
N SER A 86 -1.24 10.69 3.63
CA SER A 86 0.14 11.04 3.30
C SER A 86 0.84 11.75 4.46
N LYS A 87 0.15 12.68 5.12
CA LYS A 87 0.70 13.44 6.25
C LYS A 87 0.93 12.56 7.49
N ILE A 88 -0.05 11.75 7.89
CA ILE A 88 0.08 10.93 9.10
C ILE A 88 1.00 9.72 8.93
N SER A 89 1.14 9.20 7.71
CA SER A 89 2.01 8.06 7.43
C SER A 89 3.50 8.35 7.58
N ALA A 90 3.89 9.62 7.66
CA ALA A 90 5.25 10.04 7.96
C ALA A 90 5.57 10.05 9.47
N ILE A 91 4.55 9.90 10.34
CA ILE A 91 4.72 9.97 11.80
C ILE A 91 5.15 8.59 12.33
N PRO A 92 6.31 8.48 13.04
CA PRO A 92 6.88 7.20 13.44
C PRO A 92 5.92 6.32 14.27
N PHE A 93 5.29 6.85 15.32
CA PHE A 93 4.39 6.07 16.16
C PHE A 93 3.08 5.65 15.45
N VAL A 94 2.65 6.41 14.43
CA VAL A 94 1.53 6.01 13.55
C VAL A 94 1.93 4.78 12.73
N ARG A 95 3.15 4.76 12.21
CA ARG A 95 3.67 3.59 11.48
C ARG A 95 3.79 2.38 12.38
N GLN A 96 4.37 2.55 13.57
CA GLN A 96 4.48 1.47 14.55
C GLN A 96 3.12 0.84 14.84
N PHE A 97 2.10 1.67 15.08
CA PHE A 97 0.73 1.21 15.31
C PHE A 97 0.17 0.45 14.10
N ILE A 98 0.27 1.01 12.88
CA ILE A 98 -0.24 0.35 11.67
C ILE A 98 0.53 -0.94 11.37
N ASN A 99 1.86 -0.96 11.56
CA ASN A 99 2.65 -2.18 11.37
C ASN A 99 2.23 -3.28 12.36
N PHE A 100 1.95 -2.92 13.61
CA PHE A 100 1.38 -3.85 14.60
C PHE A 100 0.02 -4.40 14.16
N GLN A 101 -0.89 -3.53 13.67
CA GLN A 101 -2.18 -3.94 13.15
C GLN A 101 -2.04 -4.89 11.93
N GLN A 102 -1.10 -4.62 11.03
CA GLN A 102 -0.82 -5.51 9.90
C GLN A 102 -0.41 -6.91 10.37
N LYS A 103 0.50 -6.99 11.35
CA LYS A 103 0.96 -8.27 11.90
C LYS A 103 -0.17 -9.06 12.56
N ILE A 104 -1.04 -8.40 13.34
CA ILE A 104 -2.24 -9.04 13.92
C ILE A 104 -3.16 -9.57 12.84
N ILE A 105 -3.47 -8.76 11.82
CA ILE A 105 -4.37 -9.15 10.73
C ILE A 105 -3.78 -10.36 9.99
N VAL A 106 -2.52 -10.32 9.61
CA VAL A 106 -1.86 -11.43 8.90
C VAL A 106 -1.87 -12.69 9.77
N LYS A 107 -1.48 -12.60 11.05
CA LYS A 107 -1.52 -13.74 11.99
C LYS A 107 -2.90 -14.39 12.07
N ASN A 108 -3.96 -13.58 12.10
CA ASN A 108 -5.33 -14.09 12.15
C ASN A 108 -5.76 -14.73 10.83
N MET A 109 -5.40 -14.12 9.70
CA MET A 109 -5.76 -14.66 8.37
C MET A 109 -5.02 -15.96 8.04
N LEU A 110 -3.81 -16.16 8.54
CA LEU A 110 -3.06 -17.41 8.38
C LEU A 110 -3.70 -18.63 9.08
N LYS A 111 -4.73 -18.42 9.91
CA LYS A 111 -5.55 -19.52 10.46
C LYS A 111 -6.53 -20.10 9.43
N SER A 112 -6.90 -19.30 8.41
CA SER A 112 -7.94 -19.67 7.42
C SER A 112 -7.39 -19.70 5.98
N TYR A 113 -6.21 -19.12 5.74
CA TYR A 113 -5.58 -19.05 4.42
C TYR A 113 -4.20 -19.69 4.47
N ARG A 114 -3.79 -20.33 3.37
CA ARG A 114 -2.42 -20.90 3.24
C ARG A 114 -1.32 -19.85 3.23
N GLY A 115 -1.66 -18.57 3.14
CA GLY A 115 -0.71 -17.46 3.12
C GLY A 115 -1.37 -16.12 2.91
N CYS A 116 -0.54 -15.07 2.89
CA CYS A 116 -0.97 -13.68 2.67
C CYS A 116 -0.13 -13.01 1.60
N VAL A 117 -0.76 -12.17 0.78
CA VAL A 117 -0.08 -11.19 -0.07
C VAL A 117 -0.42 -9.79 0.44
N ILE A 118 0.61 -9.02 0.75
CA ILE A 118 0.49 -7.69 1.35
C ILE A 118 1.07 -6.66 0.38
N ASP A 119 0.30 -5.63 0.02
CA ASP A 119 0.83 -4.53 -0.79
C ASP A 119 1.01 -3.24 0.00
N GLY A 120 2.11 -2.55 -0.30
CA GLY A 120 2.48 -1.32 0.41
C GLY A 120 3.65 -0.54 -0.18
N ARG A 121 4.54 -0.06 0.70
CA ARG A 121 5.73 0.70 0.35
C ARG A 121 6.99 0.17 1.03
N ASP A 122 6.84 -0.50 2.14
CA ASP A 122 7.89 -0.93 3.04
C ASP A 122 7.57 -2.31 3.64
N ILE A 123 6.75 -3.07 2.92
CA ILE A 123 6.28 -4.38 3.39
C ILE A 123 7.45 -5.35 3.49
N GLY A 124 8.16 -5.57 2.39
CA GLY A 124 9.30 -6.49 2.33
C GLY A 124 10.58 -5.94 2.93
N SER A 125 10.72 -4.59 3.02
CA SER A 125 11.93 -3.98 3.59
C SER A 125 11.86 -3.75 5.10
N LYS A 126 10.65 -3.61 5.69
CA LYS A 126 10.49 -3.22 7.09
C LYS A 126 9.49 -4.07 7.87
N VAL A 127 8.28 -4.32 7.33
CA VAL A 127 7.16 -4.91 8.08
C VAL A 127 7.25 -6.44 8.13
N PHE A 128 7.47 -7.07 6.98
CA PHE A 128 7.62 -8.52 6.78
C PHE A 128 8.91 -8.80 6.03
N LYS A 129 10.04 -8.53 6.68
CA LYS A 129 11.40 -8.74 6.12
C LYS A 129 11.64 -10.21 5.73
N GLU A 130 10.97 -11.12 6.44
CA GLU A 130 11.00 -12.56 6.27
C GLU A 130 10.04 -13.06 5.18
N ALA A 131 9.38 -12.16 4.43
CA ALA A 131 8.49 -12.55 3.35
C ALA A 131 9.23 -13.49 2.36
N LYS A 132 8.62 -14.66 2.09
CA LYS A 132 9.21 -15.70 1.22
C LYS A 132 9.46 -15.19 -0.19
N ILE A 133 8.57 -14.33 -0.69
CA ILE A 133 8.72 -13.68 -2.00
C ILE A 133 8.48 -12.18 -1.82
N LYS A 134 9.39 -11.39 -2.34
CA LYS A 134 9.32 -9.93 -2.32
C LYS A 134 9.27 -9.44 -3.75
N LEU A 135 8.18 -8.77 -4.10
CA LEU A 135 7.98 -8.17 -5.42
C LEU A 135 8.11 -6.66 -5.32
N PHE A 136 8.90 -6.07 -6.19
CA PHE A 136 8.98 -4.62 -6.33
C PHE A 136 8.43 -4.19 -7.68
N ILE A 137 7.36 -3.38 -7.65
CA ILE A 137 6.64 -2.99 -8.87
C ILE A 137 7.21 -1.67 -9.39
N GLU A 138 7.83 -1.73 -10.55
CA GLU A 138 8.42 -0.58 -11.22
C GLU A 138 7.53 -0.06 -12.35
N VAL A 139 7.24 1.24 -12.31
CA VAL A 139 6.51 1.97 -13.37
C VAL A 139 6.95 3.42 -13.39
N LYS A 140 7.34 3.91 -14.57
CA LYS A 140 7.76 5.32 -14.76
C LYS A 140 6.64 6.30 -14.35
N PRO A 141 6.95 7.44 -13.71
CA PRO A 141 5.97 8.43 -13.26
C PRO A 141 5.02 8.89 -14.38
N LYS A 142 5.54 9.13 -15.58
CA LYS A 142 4.76 9.54 -16.76
C LYS A 142 3.65 8.53 -17.11
N ILE A 143 3.94 7.22 -17.00
CA ILE A 143 2.96 6.16 -17.29
C ILE A 143 1.87 6.13 -16.21
N ARG A 144 2.26 6.26 -14.94
CA ARG A 144 1.32 6.33 -13.81
C ARG A 144 0.40 7.55 -13.91
N ALA A 145 0.96 8.70 -14.31
CA ALA A 145 0.20 9.92 -14.53
C ALA A 145 -0.82 9.77 -15.69
N LYS A 146 -0.41 9.19 -16.82
CA LYS A 146 -1.31 8.90 -17.95
C LYS A 146 -2.47 7.98 -17.51
N ARG A 147 -2.17 6.89 -16.78
CA ARG A 147 -3.20 5.96 -16.28
C ARG A 147 -4.18 6.66 -15.33
N ARG A 148 -3.67 7.48 -14.42
CA ARG A 148 -4.51 8.22 -13.46
C ARG A 148 -5.36 9.27 -14.16
N HIS A 149 -4.79 10.00 -15.10
CA HIS A 149 -5.51 10.99 -15.92
C HIS A 149 -6.68 10.34 -16.67
N LYS A 150 -6.43 9.22 -17.37
CA LYS A 150 -7.47 8.45 -18.05
C LYS A 150 -8.59 7.99 -17.10
N GLN A 151 -8.24 7.45 -15.94
CA GLN A 151 -9.21 7.01 -14.93
C GLN A 151 -10.10 8.13 -14.40
N LEU A 152 -9.57 9.35 -14.25
CA LEU A 152 -10.36 10.51 -13.80
C LEU A 152 -11.33 10.94 -14.89
N ILE A 153 -10.88 11.03 -16.14
CA ILE A 153 -11.75 11.37 -17.28
C ILE A 153 -12.88 10.33 -17.44
N GLU A 154 -12.58 9.03 -17.37
CA GLU A 154 -13.57 7.96 -17.45
C GLU A 154 -14.63 8.02 -16.33
N ARG A 155 -14.36 8.73 -15.23
CA ARG A 155 -15.30 8.99 -14.13
C ARG A 155 -16.03 10.31 -14.24
N GLY A 156 -15.82 11.06 -15.32
CA GLY A 156 -16.38 12.41 -15.50
C GLY A 156 -15.72 13.49 -14.61
N GLU A 157 -14.56 13.18 -14.00
CA GLU A 157 -13.86 14.12 -13.15
C GLU A 157 -12.92 15.02 -13.98
N LYS A 158 -12.87 16.33 -13.67
CA LYS A 158 -11.90 17.25 -14.29
C LYS A 158 -10.48 16.79 -13.94
N SER A 159 -9.61 16.72 -14.96
CA SER A 159 -8.26 16.19 -14.79
C SER A 159 -7.26 16.94 -15.69
N ILE A 160 -6.14 17.35 -15.10
CA ILE A 160 -5.02 18.02 -15.79
C ILE A 160 -3.78 17.13 -15.61
N TYR A 161 -3.26 16.60 -16.73
CA TYR A 161 -2.13 15.67 -16.72
C TYR A 161 -0.87 16.20 -16.01
N SER A 162 -0.49 17.47 -16.29
CA SER A 162 0.69 18.09 -15.68
C SER A 162 0.58 18.19 -14.15
N ARG A 163 -0.61 18.52 -13.63
CA ARG A 163 -0.90 18.53 -12.19
C ARG A 163 -0.74 17.13 -11.58
N ILE A 164 -1.31 16.12 -12.23
CA ILE A 164 -1.22 14.73 -11.76
C ILE A 164 0.24 14.26 -11.75
N LEU A 165 1.01 14.56 -12.79
CA LEU A 165 2.43 14.18 -12.86
C LEU A 165 3.23 14.85 -11.75
N LYS A 166 2.98 16.14 -11.48
CA LYS A 166 3.60 16.87 -10.38
C LYS A 166 3.27 16.23 -9.03
N GLU A 167 2.00 15.91 -8.78
CA GLU A 167 1.55 15.24 -7.54
C GLU A 167 2.19 13.87 -7.35
N ILE A 168 2.30 13.07 -8.43
CA ILE A 168 2.99 11.77 -8.39
C ILE A 168 4.46 11.93 -8.02
N ASN A 169 5.17 12.86 -8.67
CA ASN A 169 6.58 13.09 -8.37
C ASN A 169 6.82 13.57 -6.93
N LEU A 170 5.98 14.50 -6.45
CA LEU A 170 6.04 14.98 -5.05
C LEU A 170 5.81 13.82 -4.07
N ARG A 171 4.87 12.95 -4.36
CA ARG A 171 4.56 11.81 -3.50
C ARG A 171 5.67 10.77 -3.51
N ASP A 172 6.23 10.45 -4.69
CA ASP A 172 7.36 9.52 -4.79
C ASP A 172 8.56 10.06 -4.02
N ASN A 173 8.88 11.34 -4.20
CA ASN A 173 9.97 12.00 -3.48
C ASN A 173 9.74 11.95 -1.96
N SER A 174 8.51 12.19 -1.51
CA SER A 174 8.14 12.05 -0.10
C SER A 174 8.27 10.62 0.40
N ASP A 175 7.82 9.62 -0.38
CA ASP A 175 7.92 8.20 0.01
C ASP A 175 9.37 7.71 0.06
N ILE A 176 10.25 8.19 -0.84
CA ILE A 176 11.67 7.82 -0.90
C ILE A 176 12.49 8.48 0.21
N ASN A 177 12.27 9.79 0.45
CA ASN A 177 13.12 10.60 1.34
C ASN A 177 12.61 10.68 2.79
N ARG A 178 11.50 10.03 3.13
CA ARG A 178 11.02 10.04 4.52
C ARG A 178 11.98 9.31 5.45
N LYS A 179 12.20 9.86 6.64
CA LYS A 179 13.12 9.31 7.65
C LYS A 179 12.69 7.91 8.13
N GLU A 180 11.39 7.70 8.26
CA GLU A 180 10.85 6.42 8.74
C GLU A 180 10.30 5.58 7.59
N SER A 181 10.83 4.36 7.45
CA SER A 181 10.40 3.37 6.45
C SER A 181 10.34 3.96 5.03
N PRO A 182 11.45 4.47 4.47
CA PRO A 182 11.48 4.97 3.10
C PRO A 182 11.04 3.88 2.10
N LEU A 183 10.55 4.30 0.95
CA LEU A 183 10.34 3.38 -0.16
C LEU A 183 11.72 2.97 -0.70
N VAL A 184 12.14 1.78 -0.32
CA VAL A 184 13.38 1.16 -0.82
C VAL A 184 13.04 -0.19 -1.44
N ILE A 185 13.91 -0.66 -2.32
CA ILE A 185 13.81 -2.00 -2.88
C ILE A 185 14.23 -2.99 -1.79
N PRO A 186 13.38 -3.95 -1.40
CA PRO A 186 13.75 -4.94 -0.40
C PRO A 186 14.87 -5.85 -0.90
N ASP A 187 15.76 -6.27 0.00
CA ASP A 187 16.79 -7.26 -0.33
C ASP A 187 16.17 -8.54 -0.87
N GLY A 188 16.70 -9.06 -1.97
CA GLY A 188 16.18 -10.24 -2.68
C GLY A 188 14.84 -10.00 -3.39
N ALA A 189 14.44 -8.75 -3.63
CA ALA A 189 13.21 -8.46 -4.35
C ALA A 189 13.32 -8.77 -5.85
N ILE A 190 12.27 -9.37 -6.38
CA ILE A 190 12.08 -9.60 -7.81
C ILE A 190 11.37 -8.37 -8.41
N TYR A 191 11.98 -7.78 -9.41
CA TYR A 191 11.38 -6.64 -10.13
C TYR A 191 10.25 -7.11 -11.04
N ILE A 192 9.14 -6.39 -11.00
CA ILE A 192 7.99 -6.56 -11.87
C ILE A 192 7.75 -5.25 -12.63
N HIS A 193 8.05 -5.25 -13.91
CA HIS A 193 7.81 -4.11 -14.78
C HIS A 193 6.33 -4.08 -15.21
N ASN A 194 5.57 -3.13 -14.67
CA ASN A 194 4.15 -2.96 -14.98
C ASN A 194 3.90 -1.73 -15.87
N SER A 195 4.76 -1.53 -16.88
CA SER A 195 4.65 -0.40 -17.83
C SER A 195 3.77 -0.74 -19.04
N ASP A 196 3.77 -2.00 -19.45
CA ASP A 196 3.11 -2.52 -20.64
C ASP A 196 1.70 -3.06 -20.34
N SER A 197 1.32 -4.12 -21.06
CA SER A 197 0.05 -4.81 -20.85
C SER A 197 0.02 -5.56 -19.51
N PHE A 198 -1.16 -5.69 -18.92
CA PHE A 198 -1.29 -6.51 -17.69
C PHE A 198 -1.00 -8.00 -17.95
N ARG A 199 -1.16 -8.49 -19.18
CA ARG A 199 -0.80 -9.85 -19.59
C ARG A 199 0.72 -10.07 -19.45
N SER A 200 1.55 -9.12 -19.89
CA SER A 200 3.00 -9.15 -19.70
C SER A 200 3.36 -9.18 -18.21
N THR A 201 2.71 -8.35 -17.40
CA THR A 201 2.89 -8.34 -15.94
C THR A 201 2.54 -9.69 -15.32
N ILE A 202 1.42 -10.33 -15.74
CA ILE A 202 1.04 -11.67 -15.26
C ILE A 202 2.11 -12.71 -15.56
N ASN A 203 2.72 -12.68 -16.74
CA ASN A 203 3.78 -13.64 -17.10
C ASN A 203 5.01 -13.48 -16.19
N GLN A 204 5.40 -12.25 -15.86
CA GLN A 204 6.47 -11.99 -14.89
C GLN A 204 6.11 -12.52 -13.48
N ILE A 205 4.87 -12.27 -13.03
CA ILE A 205 4.36 -12.77 -11.74
C ILE A 205 4.40 -14.30 -11.70
N LYS A 206 3.90 -14.98 -12.74
CA LYS A 206 3.94 -16.46 -12.83
C LYS A 206 5.36 -17.00 -12.74
N LYS A 207 6.32 -16.33 -13.39
CA LYS A 207 7.75 -16.68 -13.29
C LYS A 207 8.26 -16.51 -11.84
N ALA A 208 7.96 -15.38 -11.21
CA ALA A 208 8.39 -15.07 -9.84
C ALA A 208 7.78 -16.03 -8.79
N LEU A 209 6.62 -16.60 -9.07
CA LEU A 209 5.86 -17.45 -8.15
C LEU A 209 5.95 -18.96 -8.49
N LYS A 210 6.89 -19.38 -9.35
CA LYS A 210 7.03 -20.81 -9.71
C LYS A 210 7.35 -21.75 -8.52
N THR A 211 7.86 -21.20 -7.42
CA THR A 211 8.33 -21.94 -6.24
C THR A 211 7.28 -22.10 -5.13
N ILE A 212 6.00 -21.72 -5.40
CA ILE A 212 4.93 -21.83 -4.41
C ILE A 212 3.68 -22.56 -4.90
#